data_18bed7c113d9c1cafa0e59e09c35b261
#
_entry.id   18bed7c113d9c1cafa0e59e09c35b261
#
_cell.length_a   1.000
_cell.length_b   1.000
_cell.length_c   1.000
_cell.angle_alpha   90.00
_cell.angle_beta   90.00
_cell.angle_gamma   90.00
#
_symmetry.space_group_name_H-M   'P 1'
#
loop_
_entity.id
_entity.type
_entity.pdbx_description
1 polymer ?
#
loop_
_entity_poly.entity_id
_entity_poly.type
_entity_poly.pdbx_seq_one_letter_code
_entity_poly.pdbx_strand_id
1 'polypeptide(L)'
;MRSAPKSTTPVDTRIGARIRMRRMLVGISQTELGEKSGVTFQQIQKYEKGTNRVSVSRLHQIAQTLGVPVEFFYEGLSEGGGTTIDNVPDVSSLLATADALDMLKAFATLENRAVRRRLVALTEQLVAAQSGVDADVDIEGEDEGEPAPAAGR
;
A
#
# COMPACT_ATOMS: atom_id res chain seq x y z
N MET A 1 36.09 -8.08 14.18
CA MET A 1 35.07 -7.06 14.57
C MET A 1 33.83 -7.28 13.73
N ARG A 2 32.75 -7.83 14.31
CA ARG A 2 31.46 -7.94 13.64
C ARG A 2 30.76 -6.59 13.71
N SER A 3 30.60 -5.93 12.56
CA SER A 3 29.84 -4.70 12.46
C SER A 3 28.39 -4.96 12.93
N ALA A 4 27.90 -4.15 13.84
CA ALA A 4 26.50 -4.21 14.30
C ALA A 4 25.57 -4.11 13.09
N PRO A 5 24.42 -4.82 13.09
CA PRO A 5 23.45 -4.71 12.02
C PRO A 5 22.96 -3.25 11.96
N LYS A 6 23.19 -2.59 10.81
CA LYS A 6 22.71 -1.24 10.59
C LYS A 6 21.19 -1.29 10.67
N SER A 7 20.59 -0.55 11.60
CA SER A 7 19.14 -0.41 11.75
C SER A 7 18.54 0.03 10.42
N THR A 8 17.46 -0.62 10.03
CA THR A 8 16.66 -0.24 8.86
C THR A 8 15.96 1.10 9.11
N THR A 9 15.83 1.90 8.07
CA THR A 9 15.24 3.24 8.11
C THR A 9 13.89 3.25 7.40
N PRO A 10 13.02 4.26 7.64
CA PRO A 10 11.80 4.43 6.85
C PRO A 10 12.06 4.47 5.34
N VAL A 11 13.22 4.96 4.92
CA VAL A 11 13.66 4.95 3.51
C VAL A 11 13.81 3.52 2.99
N ASP A 12 14.39 2.61 3.77
CA ASP A 12 14.55 1.20 3.37
C ASP A 12 13.20 0.51 3.17
N THR A 13 12.21 0.84 4.01
CA THR A 13 10.82 0.34 3.90
C THR A 13 10.15 0.86 2.62
N ARG A 14 10.30 2.14 2.30
CA ARG A 14 9.74 2.73 1.07
C ARG A 14 10.38 2.16 -0.19
N ILE A 15 11.70 2.04 -0.22
CA ILE A 15 12.41 1.38 -1.34
C ILE A 15 11.93 -0.05 -1.52
N GLY A 16 11.79 -0.80 -0.42
CA GLY A 16 11.30 -2.18 -0.43
C GLY A 16 9.88 -2.30 -1.01
N ALA A 17 8.97 -1.42 -0.60
CA ALA A 17 7.61 -1.36 -1.12
C ALA A 17 7.59 -1.08 -2.63
N ARG A 18 8.43 -0.16 -3.13
CA ARG A 18 8.53 0.14 -4.57
C ARG A 18 9.13 -1.01 -5.38
N ILE A 19 10.11 -1.73 -4.83
CA ILE A 19 10.63 -2.97 -5.44
C ILE A 19 9.48 -3.97 -5.60
N ARG A 20 8.72 -4.23 -4.54
CA ARG A 20 7.59 -5.16 -4.55
C ARG A 20 6.52 -4.73 -5.57
N MET A 21 6.10 -3.47 -5.53
CA MET A 21 5.11 -2.92 -6.45
C MET A 21 5.54 -3.14 -7.91
N ARG A 22 6.77 -2.76 -8.27
CA ARG A 22 7.26 -2.89 -9.64
C ARG A 22 7.37 -4.35 -10.07
N ARG A 23 7.86 -5.23 -9.19
CA ARG A 23 7.93 -6.67 -9.44
C ARG A 23 6.54 -7.25 -9.77
N MET A 24 5.53 -6.89 -9.00
CA MET A 24 4.16 -7.35 -9.21
C MET A 24 3.57 -6.81 -10.52
N LEU A 25 3.85 -5.55 -10.87
CA LEU A 25 3.44 -4.95 -12.15
C LEU A 25 4.07 -5.67 -13.36
N VAL A 26 5.33 -6.08 -13.23
CA VAL A 26 6.03 -6.86 -14.28
C VAL A 26 5.56 -8.32 -14.29
N GLY A 27 4.90 -8.79 -13.23
CA GLY A 27 4.33 -10.13 -13.16
C GLY A 27 5.32 -11.23 -12.81
N ILE A 28 6.48 -10.90 -12.21
CA ILE A 28 7.48 -11.90 -11.82
C ILE A 28 7.41 -12.23 -10.32
N SER A 29 7.77 -13.47 -9.98
CA SER A 29 7.85 -13.93 -8.59
C SER A 29 9.08 -13.38 -7.85
N GLN A 30 9.08 -13.45 -6.52
CA GLN A 30 10.26 -13.11 -5.71
C GLN A 30 11.45 -14.03 -6.03
N THR A 31 11.19 -15.29 -6.37
CA THR A 31 12.22 -16.25 -6.76
C THR A 31 12.87 -15.84 -8.09
N GLU A 32 12.07 -15.54 -9.11
CA GLU A 32 12.57 -15.08 -10.41
C GLU A 32 13.35 -13.76 -10.30
N LEU A 33 12.86 -12.80 -9.50
CA LEU A 33 13.60 -11.57 -9.26
C LEU A 33 14.94 -11.87 -8.59
N GLY A 34 14.98 -12.78 -7.63
CA GLY A 34 16.19 -13.21 -6.96
C GLY A 34 17.21 -13.82 -7.91
N GLU A 35 16.79 -14.78 -8.72
CA GLU A 35 17.63 -15.46 -9.72
C GLU A 35 18.23 -14.48 -10.73
N LYS A 36 17.39 -13.61 -11.31
CA LYS A 36 17.81 -12.62 -12.30
C LYS A 36 18.71 -11.52 -11.74
N SER A 37 18.55 -11.16 -10.46
CA SER A 37 19.37 -10.14 -9.79
C SER A 37 20.51 -10.70 -8.94
N GLY A 38 20.73 -12.02 -8.98
CA GLY A 38 21.84 -12.68 -8.27
C GLY A 38 21.74 -12.65 -6.75
N VAL A 39 20.51 -12.76 -6.20
CA VAL A 39 20.23 -12.87 -4.76
C VAL A 39 19.24 -13.99 -4.47
N THR A 40 19.21 -14.44 -3.23
CA THR A 40 18.27 -15.47 -2.81
C THR A 40 16.85 -14.90 -2.68
N PHE A 41 15.84 -15.76 -2.83
CA PHE A 41 14.44 -15.43 -2.56
C PHE A 41 14.25 -14.79 -1.16
N GLN A 42 14.87 -15.36 -0.12
CA GLN A 42 14.78 -14.81 1.24
C GLN A 42 15.36 -13.40 1.34
N GLN A 43 16.38 -13.10 0.56
CA GLN A 43 16.94 -11.76 0.54
C GLN A 43 16.03 -10.76 -0.16
N ILE A 44 15.38 -11.15 -1.28
CA ILE A 44 14.35 -10.33 -1.93
C ILE A 44 13.20 -10.07 -0.96
N GLN A 45 12.72 -11.09 -0.25
CA GLN A 45 11.66 -10.94 0.75
C GLN A 45 12.03 -9.92 1.84
N LYS A 46 13.28 -9.96 2.34
CA LYS A 46 13.77 -9.01 3.33
C LYS A 46 13.86 -7.58 2.78
N TYR A 47 14.29 -7.44 1.53
CA TYR A 47 14.32 -6.14 0.86
C TYR A 47 12.91 -5.56 0.68
N GLU A 48 11.96 -6.35 0.19
CA GLU A 48 10.57 -5.91 -0.01
C GLU A 48 9.85 -5.55 1.28
N LYS A 49 10.21 -6.18 2.41
CA LYS A 49 9.72 -5.85 3.75
C LYS A 49 10.43 -4.67 4.40
N GLY A 50 11.51 -4.17 3.82
CA GLY A 50 12.35 -3.13 4.41
C GLY A 50 13.11 -3.58 5.66
N THR A 51 13.18 -4.90 5.94
CA THR A 51 13.91 -5.44 7.10
C THR A 51 15.41 -5.56 6.86
N ASN A 52 15.84 -5.42 5.61
CA ASN A 52 17.24 -5.35 5.22
C ASN A 52 17.47 -4.19 4.27
N ARG A 53 18.54 -3.46 4.49
CA ARG A 53 18.96 -2.39 3.59
C ARG A 53 19.49 -2.95 2.28
N VAL A 54 19.05 -2.38 1.16
CA VAL A 54 19.56 -2.72 -0.19
C VAL A 54 20.80 -1.87 -0.46
N SER A 55 21.92 -2.50 -0.85
CA SER A 55 23.08 -1.74 -1.30
C SER A 55 22.83 -1.10 -2.67
N VAL A 56 23.50 0.01 -2.97
CA VAL A 56 23.34 0.73 -4.24
C VAL A 56 23.57 -0.18 -5.45
N SER A 57 24.64 -1.00 -5.41
CA SER A 57 24.94 -1.94 -6.49
C SER A 57 23.86 -3.00 -6.68
N ARG A 58 23.27 -3.47 -5.58
CA ARG A 58 22.18 -4.44 -5.62
C ARG A 58 20.88 -3.82 -6.13
N LEU A 59 20.59 -2.59 -5.69
CA LEU A 59 19.43 -1.85 -6.16
C LEU A 59 19.51 -1.59 -7.67
N HIS A 60 20.71 -1.31 -8.19
CA HIS A 60 20.94 -1.17 -9.63
C HIS A 60 20.63 -2.47 -10.41
N GLN A 61 21.08 -3.63 -9.91
CA GLN A 61 20.78 -4.94 -10.53
C GLN A 61 19.27 -5.24 -10.53
N ILE A 62 18.59 -4.93 -9.42
CA ILE A 62 17.13 -5.07 -9.30
C ILE A 62 16.42 -4.12 -10.28
N ALA A 63 16.87 -2.87 -10.40
CA ALA A 63 16.37 -1.88 -11.34
C ALA A 63 16.42 -2.37 -12.79
N GLN A 64 17.59 -2.88 -13.21
CA GLN A 64 17.77 -3.47 -14.54
C GLN A 64 16.83 -4.66 -14.77
N THR A 65 16.70 -5.55 -13.81
CA THR A 65 15.80 -6.71 -13.90
C THR A 65 14.34 -6.30 -14.04
N LEU A 66 13.93 -5.22 -13.34
CA LEU A 66 12.56 -4.71 -13.35
C LEU A 66 12.28 -3.70 -14.48
N GLY A 67 13.29 -3.37 -15.31
CA GLY A 67 13.15 -2.45 -16.43
C GLY A 67 12.79 -1.01 -16.02
N VAL A 68 13.43 -0.52 -14.95
CA VAL A 68 13.26 0.86 -14.48
C VAL A 68 14.62 1.49 -14.17
N PRO A 69 14.75 2.83 -14.22
CA PRO A 69 15.93 3.52 -13.72
C PRO A 69 16.01 3.41 -12.18
N VAL A 70 17.21 3.53 -11.60
CA VAL A 70 17.40 3.42 -10.14
C VAL A 70 16.65 4.51 -9.37
N GLU A 71 16.55 5.70 -9.96
CA GLU A 71 15.84 6.86 -9.43
C GLU A 71 14.38 6.55 -9.11
N PHE A 72 13.77 5.64 -9.87
CA PHE A 72 12.40 5.17 -9.63
C PHE A 72 12.17 4.75 -8.17
N PHE A 73 13.14 4.12 -7.51
CA PHE A 73 12.99 3.67 -6.13
C PHE A 73 13.14 4.80 -5.10
N TYR A 74 13.66 5.95 -5.51
CA TYR A 74 13.85 7.14 -4.67
C TYR A 74 12.78 8.22 -4.85
N GLU A 75 11.92 8.10 -5.85
CA GLU A 75 10.84 9.05 -6.08
C GLU A 75 9.91 9.12 -4.86
N GLY A 76 9.60 10.35 -4.43
CA GLY A 76 8.79 10.61 -3.24
C GLY A 76 9.55 10.51 -1.92
N LEU A 77 10.88 10.30 -1.94
CA LEU A 77 11.73 10.33 -0.74
C LEU A 77 12.30 11.72 -0.43
N SER A 78 12.10 12.71 -1.31
CA SER A 78 12.57 14.07 -1.09
C SER A 78 11.86 14.68 0.11
N GLU A 79 12.63 15.03 1.15
CA GLU A 79 12.20 15.88 2.26
C GLU A 79 11.88 17.27 1.71
N GLY A 80 10.61 17.60 1.65
CA GLY A 80 10.16 18.97 1.33
C GLY A 80 9.24 19.07 0.11
N GLY A 81 7.94 18.89 0.33
CA GLY A 81 6.91 19.38 -0.57
C GLY A 81 6.12 18.32 -1.36
N GLY A 82 5.73 17.25 -0.74
CA GLY A 82 4.58 16.49 -1.18
C GLY A 82 3.40 16.84 -0.27
N THR A 83 2.34 17.36 -0.82
CA THR A 83 1.06 17.52 -0.14
C THR A 83 0.77 16.27 0.68
N THR A 84 0.97 16.35 1.98
CA THR A 84 0.34 15.45 2.94
C THR A 84 -1.15 15.71 2.82
N ILE A 85 -1.81 14.90 2.02
CA ILE A 85 -3.24 14.73 2.16
C ILE A 85 -3.33 13.86 3.42
N ASP A 86 -3.64 14.49 4.53
CA ASP A 86 -3.63 13.92 5.89
C ASP A 86 -4.64 12.78 6.10
N ASN A 87 -5.10 12.09 5.07
CA ASN A 87 -5.98 10.92 5.17
C ASN A 87 -5.93 9.97 3.96
N VAL A 88 -4.95 10.10 3.06
CA VAL A 88 -4.79 9.08 2.01
C VAL A 88 -3.72 8.09 2.47
N PRO A 89 -4.03 6.80 2.60
CA PRO A 89 -3.01 5.76 2.84
C PRO A 89 -1.88 5.94 1.85
N ASP A 90 -0.62 5.77 2.30
CA ASP A 90 0.54 5.83 1.40
C ASP A 90 0.23 5.03 0.13
N VAL A 91 0.10 5.73 -1.00
CA VAL A 91 -0.29 5.14 -2.29
C VAL A 91 0.61 3.96 -2.64
N SER A 92 1.87 4.00 -2.22
CA SER A 92 2.81 2.89 -2.41
C SER A 92 2.42 1.65 -1.61
N SER A 93 1.92 1.81 -0.39
CA SER A 93 1.45 0.70 0.44
C SER A 93 0.13 0.12 -0.10
N LEU A 94 -0.77 0.98 -0.57
CA LEU A 94 -2.01 0.56 -1.21
C LEU A 94 -1.73 -0.22 -2.50
N LEU A 95 -0.87 0.30 -3.39
CA LEU A 95 -0.45 -0.37 -4.62
C LEU A 95 0.38 -1.65 -4.38
N ALA A 96 0.82 -1.92 -3.15
CA ALA A 96 1.45 -3.18 -2.80
C ALA A 96 0.43 -4.31 -2.51
N THR A 97 -0.87 -4.03 -2.49
CA THR A 97 -1.91 -5.05 -2.36
C THR A 97 -2.24 -5.67 -3.71
N ALA A 98 -2.63 -6.96 -3.71
CA ALA A 98 -3.00 -7.66 -4.94
C ALA A 98 -4.23 -7.02 -5.60
N ASP A 99 -5.24 -6.68 -4.80
CA ASP A 99 -6.51 -6.13 -5.26
C ASP A 99 -6.34 -4.78 -5.96
N ALA A 100 -5.50 -3.88 -5.39
CA ALA A 100 -5.22 -2.59 -6.00
C ALA A 100 -4.47 -2.73 -7.33
N LEU A 101 -3.54 -3.69 -7.42
CA LEU A 101 -2.83 -3.96 -8.66
C LEU A 101 -3.74 -4.56 -9.74
N ASP A 102 -4.63 -5.46 -9.37
CA ASP A 102 -5.57 -6.05 -10.32
C ASP A 102 -6.59 -5.02 -10.80
N MET A 103 -7.07 -4.15 -9.91
CA MET A 103 -7.89 -2.99 -10.28
C MET A 103 -7.15 -2.06 -11.24
N LEU A 104 -5.88 -1.74 -10.96
CA LEU A 104 -5.07 -0.87 -11.82
C LEU A 104 -4.84 -1.49 -13.19
N LYS A 105 -4.53 -2.79 -13.27
CA LYS A 105 -4.38 -3.51 -14.54
C LYS A 105 -5.69 -3.49 -15.34
N ALA A 106 -6.82 -3.83 -14.70
CA ALA A 106 -8.13 -3.80 -15.32
C ALA A 106 -8.47 -2.39 -15.83
N PHE A 107 -8.22 -1.35 -15.03
CA PHE A 107 -8.44 0.04 -15.42
C PHE A 107 -7.56 0.46 -16.62
N ALA A 108 -6.31 0.01 -16.66
CA ALA A 108 -5.38 0.31 -17.75
C ALA A 108 -5.81 -0.31 -19.09
N THR A 109 -6.47 -1.48 -19.08
CA THR A 109 -6.98 -2.15 -20.29
C THR A 109 -8.26 -1.53 -20.85
N LEU A 110 -8.96 -0.68 -20.07
CA LEU A 110 -10.16 0.01 -20.52
C LEU A 110 -9.79 1.12 -21.51
N GLU A 111 -10.05 0.94 -22.81
CA GLU A 111 -9.79 1.97 -23.82
C GLU A 111 -10.84 3.10 -23.79
N ASN A 112 -12.09 2.78 -23.46
CA ASN A 112 -13.19 3.73 -23.48
C ASN A 112 -13.15 4.69 -22.28
N ARG A 113 -12.89 5.97 -22.58
CA ARG A 113 -12.82 7.04 -21.56
C ARG A 113 -14.13 7.20 -20.76
N ALA A 114 -15.30 6.97 -21.39
CA ALA A 114 -16.59 7.09 -20.71
C ALA A 114 -16.77 5.95 -19.66
N VAL A 115 -16.31 4.74 -19.99
CA VAL A 115 -16.32 3.60 -19.07
C VAL A 115 -15.38 3.85 -17.89
N ARG A 116 -14.17 4.37 -18.13
CA ARG A 116 -13.25 4.75 -17.04
C ARG A 116 -13.86 5.76 -16.07
N ARG A 117 -14.53 6.80 -16.58
CA ARG A 117 -15.22 7.81 -15.75
C ARG A 117 -16.34 7.20 -14.92
N ARG A 118 -17.14 6.29 -15.49
CA ARG A 118 -18.20 5.60 -14.77
C ARG A 118 -17.66 4.73 -13.65
N LEU A 119 -16.55 4.05 -13.89
CA LEU A 119 -15.89 3.23 -12.85
C LEU A 119 -15.40 4.09 -11.69
N VAL A 120 -14.76 5.24 -11.97
CA VAL A 120 -14.35 6.20 -10.93
C VAL A 120 -15.56 6.69 -10.14
N ALA A 121 -16.62 7.13 -10.82
CA ALA A 121 -17.83 7.58 -10.15
C ALA A 121 -18.48 6.48 -9.27
N LEU A 122 -18.46 5.23 -9.72
CA LEU A 122 -18.96 4.09 -8.93
C LEU A 122 -18.14 3.89 -7.66
N THR A 123 -16.80 3.95 -7.75
CA THR A 123 -15.94 3.82 -6.56
C THR A 123 -16.16 4.96 -5.57
N GLU A 124 -16.34 6.19 -6.04
CA GLU A 124 -16.68 7.36 -5.20
C GLU A 124 -18.01 7.17 -4.48
N GLN A 125 -19.03 6.66 -5.18
CA GLN A 125 -20.34 6.36 -4.58
C GLN A 125 -20.27 5.26 -3.51
N LEU A 126 -19.47 4.22 -3.74
CA LEU A 126 -19.27 3.14 -2.76
C LEU A 126 -18.56 3.66 -1.50
N VAL A 127 -17.55 4.51 -1.65
CA VAL A 127 -16.88 5.15 -0.51
C VAL A 127 -17.84 6.03 0.29
N ALA A 128 -18.68 6.84 -0.39
CA ALA A 128 -19.68 7.68 0.26
C ALA A 128 -20.74 6.83 1.01
N ALA A 129 -21.16 5.71 0.42
CA ALA A 129 -22.11 4.80 1.06
C ALA A 129 -21.52 4.12 2.32
N GLN A 130 -20.24 3.75 2.30
CA GLN A 130 -19.56 3.20 3.50
C GLN A 130 -19.48 4.22 4.63
N SER A 131 -19.14 5.47 4.31
CA SER A 131 -19.05 6.55 5.31
C SER A 131 -20.41 6.93 5.91
N GLY A 132 -21.52 6.67 5.22
CA GLY A 132 -22.89 6.88 5.73
C GLY A 132 -23.39 5.76 6.64
N VAL A 133 -22.89 4.54 6.47
CA VAL A 133 -23.27 3.38 7.31
C VAL A 133 -22.62 3.45 8.69
N ASP A 134 -21.43 4.00 8.79
CA ASP A 134 -20.71 4.17 10.07
C ASP A 134 -21.33 5.29 10.95
N ALA A 135 -22.17 6.16 10.39
CA ALA A 135 -22.84 7.26 11.12
C ALA A 135 -24.17 6.87 11.76
N ASP A 136 -24.79 5.75 11.34
CA ASP A 136 -26.13 5.34 11.82
C ASP A 136 -26.08 4.30 12.96
N VAL A 137 -24.92 3.94 13.50
CA VAL A 137 -24.80 2.90 14.54
C VAL A 137 -24.78 3.47 15.97
N ASP A 138 -24.73 4.80 16.16
CA ASP A 138 -24.59 5.42 17.48
C ASP A 138 -25.88 6.03 18.08
N ILE A 139 -27.07 5.61 17.65
CA ILE A 139 -28.31 6.09 18.27
C ILE A 139 -29.24 4.90 18.51
N GLU A 140 -29.20 4.29 19.70
CA GLU A 140 -30.31 3.79 20.48
C GLU A 140 -29.80 3.11 21.76
N GLY A 141 -29.44 3.95 22.72
CA GLY A 141 -29.45 3.60 24.15
C GLY A 141 -30.63 4.27 24.76
N GLU A 142 -31.83 3.81 24.48
CA GLU A 142 -33.02 4.23 25.22
C GLU A 142 -32.99 3.64 26.61
N ASP A 143 -32.76 4.54 27.57
CA ASP A 143 -32.99 4.42 28.99
C ASP A 143 -34.49 4.13 29.22
N GLU A 144 -34.87 2.87 29.34
CA GLU A 144 -36.17 2.50 29.88
C GLU A 144 -36.12 2.58 31.42
N GLY A 145 -36.48 3.76 31.89
CA GLY A 145 -36.76 4.03 33.30
C GLY A 145 -37.80 3.09 33.85
N GLU A 146 -37.39 2.29 34.81
CA GLU A 146 -38.24 1.44 35.64
C GLU A 146 -39.23 2.30 36.46
N PRO A 147 -40.54 2.07 36.38
CA PRO A 147 -41.49 2.77 37.27
C PRO A 147 -41.46 2.16 38.67
N ALA A 148 -41.21 3.01 39.66
CA ALA A 148 -41.27 2.68 41.08
C ALA A 148 -42.62 2.10 41.52
N PRO A 149 -42.66 1.09 42.40
CA PRO A 149 -43.90 0.54 42.97
C PRO A 149 -44.50 1.50 43.98
N ALA A 150 -45.75 1.84 43.77
CA ALA A 150 -46.58 2.64 44.70
C ALA A 150 -46.78 1.90 46.01
N ALA A 151 -46.44 2.56 47.09
CA ALA A 151 -46.84 2.17 48.44
C ALA A 151 -48.38 2.39 48.61
N GLY A 152 -49.06 1.39 49.11
CA GLY A 152 -50.47 1.47 49.46
C GLY A 152 -50.89 0.42 50.44
N ARG A 153 -50.89 0.77 51.75
CA ARG A 153 -51.62 0.26 52.89
C ARG A 153 -51.53 -1.23 53.22
#